data_bd75163ecdb3cac4dc622a2d7fc2a626
#
_entry.id   bd75163ecdb3cac4dc622a2d7fc2a626
#
_cell.length_a   1.000
_cell.length_b   1.000
_cell.length_c   1.000
_cell.angle_alpha   90.00
_cell.angle_beta   90.00
_cell.angle_gamma   90.00
#
_symmetry.space_group_name_H-M   'P 1'
#
loop_
_entity.id
_entity.type
_entity.pdbx_description
1 polymer ?
#
loop_
_entity_poly.entity_id
_entity_poly.type
_entity_poly.pdbx_seq_one_letter_code
_entity_poly.pdbx_strand_id
1 'polypeptide(L)'
;MKTKCLLFVILMLLITLISGCSNEGDKYIGKWTGLENPDSPRSYIHQMTIEKNGDNFIIKRKIGQYNEFNLDRQLEWHDSTEDTDSATLKDNKLVVGGNLTTTTYTYIEKDNTLLYSGNGGVYLQKDNDGKILEDLKKQAADALTKYWEEHPLKKTSSINDNPFEKYGKTKW
;
A
#
# COMPACT_ATOMS: atom_id res chain seq x y z
N MET A 1 13.80 38.61 -46.43
CA MET A 1 14.04 37.20 -45.98
C MET A 1 14.70 37.08 -44.61
N LYS A 2 15.56 38.03 -44.19
CA LYS A 2 16.30 37.94 -42.89
C LYS A 2 15.41 38.04 -41.64
N THR A 3 14.35 38.82 -41.65
CA THR A 3 13.43 38.99 -40.49
C THR A 3 12.57 37.79 -40.19
N LYS A 4 12.15 37.01 -41.20
CA LYS A 4 11.36 35.79 -41.01
C LYS A 4 12.20 34.66 -40.40
N CYS A 5 13.49 34.57 -40.75
CA CYS A 5 14.41 33.59 -40.16
C CYS A 5 14.70 33.90 -38.68
N LEU A 6 14.83 35.20 -38.33
CA LEU A 6 15.06 35.61 -36.94
C LEU A 6 13.86 35.28 -36.04
N LEU A 7 12.64 35.51 -36.52
CA LEU A 7 11.42 35.20 -35.80
C LEU A 7 11.25 33.69 -35.55
N PHE A 8 11.67 32.87 -36.52
CA PHE A 8 11.62 31.40 -36.38
C PHE A 8 12.63 30.87 -35.35
N VAL A 9 13.83 31.49 -35.31
CA VAL A 9 14.86 31.12 -34.31
C VAL A 9 14.43 31.53 -32.90
N ILE A 10 13.82 32.74 -32.74
CA ILE A 10 13.28 33.16 -31.43
C ILE A 10 12.13 32.28 -30.96
N LEU A 11 11.24 31.87 -31.88
CA LEU A 11 10.13 30.95 -31.55
C LEU A 11 10.64 29.57 -31.15
N MET A 12 11.66 29.04 -31.83
CA MET A 12 12.32 27.78 -31.47
C MET A 12 13.02 27.86 -30.11
N LEU A 13 13.67 29.00 -29.80
CA LEU A 13 14.30 29.22 -28.49
C LEU A 13 13.28 29.35 -27.36
N LEU A 14 12.12 29.94 -27.61
CA LEU A 14 11.02 30.02 -26.62
C LEU A 14 10.39 28.64 -26.32
N ILE A 15 10.31 27.77 -27.31
CA ILE A 15 9.78 26.39 -27.12
C ILE A 15 10.73 25.54 -26.26
N THR A 16 12.04 25.74 -26.34
CA THR A 16 13.01 25.00 -25.51
C THR A 16 13.04 25.46 -24.06
N LEU A 17 12.52 26.64 -23.74
CA LEU A 17 12.43 27.14 -22.36
C LEU A 17 11.20 26.59 -21.60
N ILE A 18 10.22 26.00 -22.29
CA ILE A 18 9.02 25.43 -21.68
C ILE A 18 9.22 23.93 -21.37
N SER A 19 10.21 23.28 -21.95
CA SER A 19 10.51 21.88 -21.72
C SER A 19 11.53 21.70 -20.60
N GLY A 20 11.08 21.77 -19.33
CA GLY A 20 11.97 21.24 -18.33
C GLY A 20 12.09 21.90 -16.99
N CYS A 21 10.99 22.08 -16.31
CA CYS A 21 10.99 21.92 -14.86
C CYS A 21 9.99 20.81 -14.52
N SER A 22 10.31 19.58 -14.87
CA SER A 22 9.73 18.48 -14.13
C SER A 22 10.29 18.62 -12.72
N ASN A 23 9.47 19.11 -11.80
CA ASN A 23 9.85 19.18 -10.40
C ASN A 23 10.26 17.76 -9.98
N GLU A 24 11.46 17.59 -9.41
CA GLU A 24 11.96 16.29 -8.94
C GLU A 24 10.92 15.47 -8.13
N GLY A 25 9.96 16.18 -7.55
CA GLY A 25 8.87 15.59 -6.78
C GLY A 25 7.69 15.06 -7.59
N ASP A 26 7.54 15.44 -8.87
CA ASP A 26 6.34 15.07 -9.66
C ASP A 26 6.25 13.55 -9.91
N LYS A 27 7.38 12.85 -9.91
CA LYS A 27 7.44 11.38 -10.03
C LYS A 27 6.73 10.65 -8.89
N TYR A 28 6.61 11.27 -7.71
CA TYR A 28 5.93 10.70 -6.57
C TYR A 28 4.41 10.83 -6.63
N ILE A 29 3.90 11.83 -7.37
CA ILE A 29 2.48 12.16 -7.41
C ILE A 29 1.68 11.03 -8.05
N GLY A 30 0.54 10.68 -7.42
CA GLY A 30 -0.38 9.67 -7.92
C GLY A 30 -0.82 8.67 -6.86
N LYS A 31 -1.48 7.61 -7.32
CA LYS A 31 -1.89 6.48 -6.48
C LYS A 31 -0.88 5.36 -6.58
N TRP A 32 -0.58 4.74 -5.46
CA TRP A 32 0.41 3.70 -5.31
C TRP A 32 -0.15 2.56 -4.48
N THR A 33 0.06 1.33 -4.92
CA THR A 33 -0.45 0.13 -4.26
C THR A 33 0.62 -0.94 -4.19
N GLY A 34 0.74 -1.62 -3.06
CA GLY A 34 1.72 -2.69 -2.87
C GLY A 34 1.31 -3.68 -1.81
N LEU A 35 1.84 -4.89 -1.92
CA LEU A 35 1.53 -6.00 -1.04
C LEU A 35 2.70 -6.27 -0.10
N GLU A 36 2.42 -6.28 1.17
CA GLU A 36 3.33 -6.74 2.24
C GLU A 36 3.03 -8.20 2.55
N ASN A 37 4.07 -9.02 2.70
CA ASN A 37 3.99 -10.46 3.00
C ASN A 37 3.12 -11.26 2.00
N PRO A 38 3.48 -11.29 0.70
CA PRO A 38 2.63 -11.85 -0.37
C PRO A 38 2.28 -13.33 -0.21
N ASP A 39 3.12 -14.11 0.48
CA ASP A 39 2.94 -15.55 0.70
C ASP A 39 2.34 -15.88 2.07
N SER A 40 1.90 -14.87 2.79
CA SER A 40 1.34 -15.02 4.13
C SER A 40 -0.19 -14.94 4.11
N PRO A 41 -0.90 -15.72 4.95
CA PRO A 41 -2.34 -15.52 5.18
C PRO A 41 -2.62 -14.13 5.79
N ARG A 42 -1.58 -13.49 6.36
CA ARG A 42 -1.58 -12.10 6.88
C ARG A 42 -0.93 -11.17 5.88
N SER A 43 -1.45 -11.11 4.68
CA SER A 43 -1.01 -10.16 3.67
C SER A 43 -1.69 -8.82 3.87
N TYR A 44 -0.91 -7.74 3.84
CA TYR A 44 -1.42 -6.36 3.96
C TYR A 44 -1.24 -5.63 2.64
N ILE A 45 -2.31 -5.02 2.13
CA ILE A 45 -2.24 -4.18 0.94
C ILE A 45 -2.17 -2.72 1.35
N HIS A 46 -1.04 -2.08 1.06
CA HIS A 46 -0.84 -0.65 1.26
C HIS A 46 -1.38 0.11 0.07
N GLN A 47 -2.24 1.08 0.32
CA GLN A 47 -2.78 2.00 -0.67
C GLN A 47 -2.39 3.42 -0.27
N MET A 48 -1.76 4.15 -1.18
CA MET A 48 -1.30 5.50 -0.93
C MET A 48 -1.72 6.43 -2.05
N THR A 49 -2.12 7.65 -1.68
CA THR A 49 -2.29 8.76 -2.63
C THR A 49 -1.33 9.85 -2.23
N ILE A 50 -0.48 10.28 -3.16
CA ILE A 50 0.50 11.34 -2.95
C ILE A 50 0.09 12.53 -3.81
N GLU A 51 -0.13 13.66 -3.17
CA GLU A 51 -0.54 14.92 -3.78
C GLU A 51 0.47 16.02 -3.44
N LYS A 52 0.71 16.95 -4.37
CA LYS A 52 1.55 18.12 -4.11
C LYS A 52 0.76 19.17 -3.33
N ASN A 53 1.40 19.79 -2.34
CA ASN A 53 0.82 20.86 -1.52
C ASN A 53 1.86 21.97 -1.31
N GLY A 54 1.94 22.92 -2.25
CA GLY A 54 2.99 23.91 -2.29
C GLY A 54 4.37 23.29 -2.47
N ASP A 55 5.28 23.53 -1.54
CA ASP A 55 6.62 22.93 -1.52
C ASP A 55 6.67 21.55 -0.84
N ASN A 56 5.57 21.12 -0.25
CA ASN A 56 5.44 19.84 0.44
C ASN A 56 4.53 18.87 -0.34
N PHE A 57 4.36 17.68 0.24
CA PHE A 57 3.47 16.63 -0.27
C PHE A 57 2.54 16.18 0.86
N ILE A 58 1.31 15.86 0.48
CA ILE A 58 0.37 15.18 1.36
C ILE A 58 0.31 13.72 0.93
N ILE A 59 0.49 12.84 1.89
CA ILE A 59 0.42 11.39 1.70
C ILE A 59 -0.77 10.89 2.49
N LYS A 60 -1.80 10.41 1.78
CA LYS A 60 -2.94 9.71 2.35
C LYS A 60 -2.68 8.21 2.23
N ARG A 61 -2.76 7.49 3.32
CA ARG A 61 -2.44 6.06 3.38
C ARG A 61 -3.53 5.28 4.10
N LYS A 62 -3.88 4.13 3.56
CA LYS A 62 -4.67 3.11 4.23
C LYS A 62 -4.09 1.72 3.97
N ILE A 63 -4.39 0.79 4.84
CA ILE A 63 -3.98 -0.60 4.76
C ILE A 63 -5.23 -1.45 4.73
N GLY A 64 -5.30 -2.37 3.77
CA GLY A 64 -6.38 -3.33 3.67
C GLY A 64 -5.88 -4.76 3.84
N GLN A 65 -6.73 -5.64 4.34
CA GLN A 65 -6.45 -7.07 4.52
C GLN A 65 -7.73 -7.90 4.53
N TYR A 66 -7.59 -9.20 4.28
CA TYR A 66 -8.65 -10.17 4.58
C TYR A 66 -8.58 -10.63 6.04
N ASN A 67 -9.74 -10.90 6.63
CA ASN A 67 -9.84 -11.42 7.99
C ASN A 67 -9.45 -12.91 8.03
N GLU A 68 -8.24 -13.22 8.50
CA GLU A 68 -7.72 -14.58 8.62
C GLU A 68 -8.42 -15.43 9.70
N PHE A 69 -8.99 -14.75 10.71
CA PHE A 69 -9.65 -15.40 11.86
C PHE A 69 -11.14 -15.65 11.64
N ASN A 70 -11.65 -15.46 10.43
CA ASN A 70 -13.04 -15.74 10.13
C ASN A 70 -13.32 -17.24 10.25
N LEU A 71 -14.08 -17.63 11.29
CA LEU A 71 -14.40 -19.04 11.58
C LEU A 71 -15.25 -19.69 10.48
N ASP A 72 -16.04 -18.90 9.78
CA ASP A 72 -16.87 -19.35 8.65
C ASP A 72 -16.06 -19.47 7.36
N ARG A 73 -14.76 -19.09 7.40
CA ARG A 73 -13.84 -19.09 6.26
C ARG A 73 -14.38 -18.38 5.03
N GLN A 74 -15.09 -17.28 5.27
CA GLN A 74 -15.51 -16.36 4.21
C GLN A 74 -14.47 -15.27 4.05
N LEU A 75 -14.16 -14.95 2.81
CA LEU A 75 -13.26 -13.83 2.48
C LEU A 75 -13.96 -12.51 2.82
N GLU A 76 -13.51 -11.86 3.86
CA GLU A 76 -14.02 -10.59 4.34
C GLU A 76 -12.91 -9.56 4.32
N TRP A 77 -13.09 -8.54 3.47
CA TRP A 77 -12.11 -7.47 3.29
C TRP A 77 -12.33 -6.34 4.29
N HIS A 78 -11.25 -5.87 4.90
CA HIS A 78 -11.25 -4.74 5.81
C HIS A 78 -10.19 -3.72 5.41
N ASP A 79 -10.60 -2.45 5.32
CA ASP A 79 -9.68 -1.32 5.19
C ASP A 79 -9.49 -0.66 6.58
N SER A 80 -8.27 -0.23 6.88
CA SER A 80 -8.01 0.65 8.02
C SER A 80 -8.62 2.03 7.79
N THR A 81 -8.68 2.84 8.83
CA THR A 81 -8.87 4.29 8.69
C THR A 81 -7.74 4.89 7.85
N GLU A 82 -8.05 5.94 7.11
CA GLU A 82 -7.06 6.66 6.32
C GLU A 82 -6.22 7.57 7.23
N ASP A 83 -4.90 7.38 7.18
CA ASP A 83 -3.92 8.26 7.81
C ASP A 83 -3.45 9.30 6.81
N THR A 84 -3.20 10.52 7.27
CA THR A 84 -2.70 11.62 6.44
C THR A 84 -1.44 12.19 7.04
N ASP A 85 -0.36 12.19 6.27
CA ASP A 85 0.95 12.71 6.63
C ASP A 85 1.36 13.86 5.72
N SER A 86 2.18 14.78 6.24
CA SER A 86 2.90 15.77 5.43
C SER A 86 4.33 15.31 5.22
N ALA A 87 4.80 15.34 3.99
CA ALA A 87 6.16 14.96 3.60
C ALA A 87 6.89 16.10 2.91
N THR A 88 8.21 16.14 3.08
CA THR A 88 9.12 17.05 2.37
C THR A 88 10.01 16.26 1.44
N LEU A 89 10.37 16.84 0.30
CA LEU A 89 11.36 16.27 -0.61
C LEU A 89 12.77 16.62 -0.07
N LYS A 90 13.54 15.61 0.28
CA LYS A 90 14.91 15.75 0.75
C LYS A 90 15.77 14.62 0.18
N ASP A 91 16.93 14.94 -0.38
CA ASP A 91 17.87 13.98 -0.96
C ASP A 91 17.18 13.00 -1.91
N ASN A 92 16.33 13.52 -2.79
CA ASN A 92 15.56 12.73 -3.75
C ASN A 92 14.64 11.66 -3.13
N LYS A 93 14.14 11.91 -1.90
CA LYS A 93 13.17 11.06 -1.19
C LYS A 93 12.09 11.93 -0.58
N LEU A 94 10.86 11.42 -0.50
CA LEU A 94 9.86 12.02 0.37
C LEU A 94 10.10 11.54 1.80
N VAL A 95 10.17 12.50 2.71
CA VAL A 95 10.46 12.26 4.12
C VAL A 95 9.29 12.73 4.96
N VAL A 96 8.68 11.82 5.69
CA VAL A 96 7.71 12.10 6.75
C VAL A 96 8.48 12.10 8.07
N GLY A 97 8.57 13.25 8.70
CA GLY A 97 9.27 13.41 9.97
C GLY A 97 8.34 13.30 11.15
N GLY A 98 8.73 12.51 12.13
CA GLY A 98 8.14 12.47 13.47
C GLY A 98 9.25 12.58 14.53
N ASN A 99 8.89 12.92 15.76
CA ASN A 99 9.87 13.09 16.85
C ASN A 99 10.63 11.80 17.20
N LEU A 100 10.13 10.63 16.83
CA LEU A 100 10.69 9.33 17.20
C LEU A 100 11.00 8.43 16.00
N THR A 101 10.34 8.63 14.86
CA THR A 101 10.53 7.79 13.68
C THR A 101 10.49 8.63 12.41
N THR A 102 11.37 8.31 11.48
CA THR A 102 11.38 8.90 10.14
C THR A 102 10.95 7.84 9.13
N THR A 103 9.92 8.14 8.37
CA THR A 103 9.47 7.29 7.25
C THR A 103 9.91 7.93 5.95
N THR A 104 10.44 7.13 5.04
CA THR A 104 10.88 7.61 3.73
C THR A 104 10.19 6.87 2.60
N TYR A 105 9.97 7.59 1.49
CA TYR A 105 9.50 7.04 0.23
C TYR A 105 10.55 7.33 -0.82
N THR A 106 11.11 6.27 -1.39
CA THR A 106 12.17 6.35 -2.40
C THR A 106 11.63 5.85 -3.74
N TYR A 107 11.67 6.71 -4.75
CA TYR A 107 11.28 6.33 -6.10
C TYR A 107 12.41 5.55 -6.78
N ILE A 108 12.08 4.38 -7.31
CA ILE A 108 12.99 3.48 -8.03
C ILE A 108 12.70 3.62 -9.53
N GLU A 109 13.52 4.38 -10.21
CA GLU A 109 13.32 4.73 -11.64
C GLU A 109 13.28 3.51 -12.57
N LYS A 110 14.16 2.53 -12.31
CA LYS A 110 14.28 1.33 -13.13
C LYS A 110 12.97 0.57 -13.28
N ASP A 111 12.21 0.48 -12.18
CA ASP A 111 11.01 -0.36 -12.11
C ASP A 111 9.71 0.48 -12.01
N ASN A 112 9.84 1.83 -12.02
CA ASN A 112 8.72 2.77 -11.80
C ASN A 112 7.92 2.41 -10.53
N THR A 113 8.64 2.08 -9.46
CA THR A 113 8.08 1.70 -8.17
C THR A 113 8.44 2.70 -7.08
N LEU A 114 7.69 2.67 -5.99
CA LEU A 114 7.95 3.46 -4.80
C LEU A 114 8.28 2.53 -3.64
N LEU A 115 9.47 2.65 -3.06
CA LEU A 115 9.86 1.94 -1.85
C LEU A 115 9.42 2.74 -0.63
N TYR A 116 8.48 2.22 0.12
CA TYR A 116 8.07 2.70 1.44
C TYR A 116 8.92 2.02 2.51
N SER A 117 9.63 2.79 3.36
CA SER A 117 10.58 2.25 4.36
C SER A 117 9.95 1.74 5.65
N GLY A 118 8.64 1.93 5.85
CA GLY A 118 7.93 1.36 7.00
C GLY A 118 7.78 -0.16 6.90
N ASN A 119 7.55 -0.81 8.03
CA ASN A 119 7.22 -2.25 8.12
C ASN A 119 8.20 -3.18 7.37
N GLY A 120 9.50 -2.88 7.38
CA GLY A 120 10.50 -3.73 6.71
C GLY A 120 10.70 -3.43 5.23
N GLY A 121 10.01 -2.45 4.69
CA GLY A 121 10.08 -2.02 3.30
C GLY A 121 9.05 -2.69 2.40
N VAL A 122 8.18 -1.89 1.80
CA VAL A 122 7.15 -2.35 0.85
C VAL A 122 7.35 -1.66 -0.49
N TYR A 123 7.40 -2.44 -1.57
CA TYR A 123 7.43 -1.90 -2.93
C TYR A 123 6.02 -1.66 -3.42
N LEU A 124 5.76 -0.43 -3.86
CA LEU A 124 4.47 0.02 -4.34
C LEU A 124 4.55 0.28 -5.83
N GLN A 125 3.56 -0.15 -6.58
CA GLN A 125 3.41 0.12 -8.00
C GLN A 125 2.41 1.26 -8.21
N LYS A 126 2.58 2.02 -9.28
CA LYS A 126 1.67 3.12 -9.62
C LYS A 126 0.34 2.55 -10.12
N ASP A 127 -0.74 2.86 -9.41
CA ASP A 127 -2.07 2.26 -9.61
C ASP A 127 -3.15 3.34 -9.78
N ASN A 128 -3.09 4.07 -10.87
CA ASN A 128 -4.03 5.16 -11.12
C ASN A 128 -5.45 4.68 -11.50
N ASP A 129 -5.58 3.47 -12.01
CA ASP A 129 -6.85 2.88 -12.47
C ASP A 129 -7.44 1.80 -11.54
N GLY A 130 -6.74 1.46 -10.46
CA GLY A 130 -7.18 0.49 -9.45
C GLY A 130 -7.00 -0.98 -9.82
N LYS A 131 -6.42 -1.28 -10.98
CA LYS A 131 -6.23 -2.68 -11.41
C LYS A 131 -5.25 -3.45 -10.55
N ILE A 132 -4.14 -2.80 -10.17
CA ILE A 132 -3.14 -3.43 -9.32
C ILE A 132 -3.75 -3.78 -7.97
N LEU A 133 -4.58 -2.91 -7.40
CA LEU A 133 -5.30 -3.18 -6.15
C LEU A 133 -6.14 -4.46 -6.26
N GLU A 134 -6.92 -4.61 -7.33
CA GLU A 134 -7.79 -5.78 -7.52
C GLU A 134 -6.97 -7.08 -7.73
N ASP A 135 -5.86 -7.01 -8.47
CA ASP A 135 -4.95 -8.15 -8.66
C ASP A 135 -4.29 -8.56 -7.33
N LEU A 136 -3.86 -7.59 -6.51
CA LEU A 136 -3.27 -7.87 -5.21
C LEU A 136 -4.30 -8.41 -4.20
N LYS A 137 -5.53 -7.92 -4.22
CA LYS A 137 -6.63 -8.50 -3.43
C LYS A 137 -6.86 -9.96 -3.77
N LYS A 138 -6.86 -10.29 -5.06
CA LYS A 138 -6.99 -11.67 -5.51
C LYS A 138 -5.82 -12.52 -4.99
N GLN A 139 -4.58 -12.04 -5.13
CA GLN A 139 -3.40 -12.74 -4.64
C GLN A 139 -3.48 -13.00 -3.13
N ALA A 140 -3.86 -12.01 -2.34
CA ALA A 140 -4.04 -12.15 -0.89
C ALA A 140 -5.16 -13.12 -0.53
N ALA A 141 -6.29 -13.12 -1.27
CA ALA A 141 -7.39 -14.05 -1.10
C ALA A 141 -6.97 -15.50 -1.40
N ASP A 142 -6.21 -15.71 -2.48
CA ASP A 142 -5.71 -17.02 -2.87
C ASP A 142 -4.74 -17.58 -1.80
N ALA A 143 -3.83 -16.74 -1.27
CA ALA A 143 -2.91 -17.13 -0.20
C ALA A 143 -3.65 -17.51 1.08
N LEU A 144 -4.67 -16.76 1.49
CA LEU A 144 -5.49 -17.06 2.67
C LEU A 144 -6.33 -18.32 2.48
N THR A 145 -6.92 -18.51 1.32
CA THR A 145 -7.71 -19.72 0.99
C THR A 145 -6.83 -20.97 1.06
N LYS A 146 -5.64 -20.91 0.45
CA LYS A 146 -4.66 -22.00 0.53
C LYS A 146 -4.27 -22.31 1.98
N TYR A 147 -4.02 -21.29 2.79
CA TYR A 147 -3.73 -21.48 4.21
C TYR A 147 -4.87 -22.20 4.94
N TRP A 148 -6.12 -21.85 4.69
CA TRP A 148 -7.28 -22.51 5.30
C TRP A 148 -7.45 -23.96 4.85
N GLU A 149 -7.10 -24.30 3.62
CA GLU A 149 -7.09 -25.68 3.11
C GLU A 149 -6.03 -26.53 3.82
N GLU A 150 -4.84 -25.98 4.01
CA GLU A 150 -3.73 -26.66 4.69
C GLU A 150 -3.92 -26.77 6.20
N HIS A 151 -4.73 -25.88 6.79
CA HIS A 151 -5.01 -25.81 8.23
C HIS A 151 -6.50 -25.95 8.52
N PRO A 152 -7.12 -27.12 8.29
CA PRO A 152 -8.55 -27.30 8.53
C PRO A 152 -8.89 -27.10 10.01
N LEU A 153 -10.05 -26.45 10.27
CA LEU A 153 -10.57 -26.31 11.62
C LEU A 153 -10.71 -27.71 12.23
N LYS A 154 -10.06 -27.96 13.34
CA LYS A 154 -10.33 -29.17 14.11
C LYS A 154 -11.81 -29.14 14.48
N LYS A 155 -12.60 -30.10 14.01
CA LYS A 155 -13.95 -30.31 14.54
C LYS A 155 -13.78 -30.50 16.05
N THR A 156 -14.19 -29.49 16.82
CA THR A 156 -14.32 -29.67 18.26
C THR A 156 -15.32 -30.81 18.43
N SER A 157 -14.81 -31.99 18.76
CA SER A 157 -15.66 -33.09 19.20
C SER A 157 -16.59 -32.49 20.25
N SER A 158 -17.88 -32.63 20.00
CA SER A 158 -18.98 -32.04 20.73
C SER A 158 -18.64 -31.76 22.20
N ILE A 159 -18.87 -30.49 22.61
CA ILE A 159 -18.90 -30.05 24.01
C ILE A 159 -20.06 -30.82 24.75
N ASN A 160 -20.02 -32.14 24.71
CA ASN A 160 -20.91 -33.00 25.45
C ASN A 160 -20.18 -33.72 26.60
N ASP A 161 -18.88 -33.52 26.74
CA ASP A 161 -18.19 -33.88 27.97
C ASP A 161 -18.31 -32.71 28.95
N ASN A 162 -19.48 -32.59 29.58
CA ASN A 162 -19.65 -31.72 30.74
C ASN A 162 -18.68 -32.23 31.83
N PRO A 163 -17.56 -31.52 32.10
CA PRO A 163 -16.57 -31.98 33.07
C PRO A 163 -17.14 -32.05 34.49
N PHE A 164 -18.34 -31.53 34.71
CA PHE A 164 -19.06 -31.57 36.01
C PHE A 164 -19.96 -32.79 36.17
N GLU A 165 -20.22 -33.56 35.14
CA GLU A 165 -20.98 -34.82 35.31
C GLU A 165 -20.24 -35.88 36.11
N LYS A 166 -18.91 -35.76 36.20
CA LYS A 166 -18.04 -36.67 36.96
C LYS A 166 -18.11 -36.48 38.47
N TYR A 167 -18.68 -35.38 38.95
CA TYR A 167 -18.75 -35.01 40.37
C TYR A 167 -20.18 -35.07 40.98
N GLY A 168 -21.17 -35.48 40.20
CA GLY A 168 -22.59 -35.40 40.56
C GLY A 168 -23.19 -36.61 41.20
N LYS A 169 -22.42 -37.62 41.63
CA LYS A 169 -22.97 -38.83 42.33
C LYS A 169 -22.29 -39.05 43.67
N THR A 170 -22.41 -38.13 44.61
CA THR A 170 -22.33 -38.40 46.02
C THR A 170 -23.77 -38.62 46.52
N LYS A 171 -24.14 -39.90 46.73
CA LYS A 171 -25.36 -40.24 47.46
C LYS A 171 -25.16 -39.85 48.93
N TRP A 172 -26.09 -39.08 49.45
CA TRP A 172 -26.34 -38.91 50.90
C TRP A 172 -27.29 -40.03 51.38
#